data_557960e319653f1f3d07eba0fd6bdcb3
#
_entry.id   557960e319653f1f3d07eba0fd6bdcb3
#
_cell.length_a   1.000
_cell.length_b   1.000
_cell.length_c   1.000
_cell.angle_alpha   90.00
_cell.angle_beta   90.00
_cell.angle_gamma   90.00
#
_symmetry.space_group_name_H-M   'P 1'
#
loop_
_entity.id
_entity.type
_entity.pdbx_description
1 polymer ?
#
loop_
_entity_poly.entity_id
_entity_poly.type
_entity_poly.pdbx_seq_one_letter_code
_entity_poly.pdbx_strand_id
1 'polypeptide(L)'
;MISASRQLDPATPESSAVGIYMSLRHAPLLKSTGEAYGRILCTLIIRNIKDQLKDRALTFDPDPEVGAVQFALAKLAETLGKRIVLFFDDAAHLGREASLEEFFDIYRTLSSNSVSCKASIYPGVTRFGIRFDVYNDATVVDVFRSEELPDFADTFVEVMNARYPNSFKSSNFSSSLDKRSVAAFLGQAVLGNMRSFVFACNALQSRRGGNEKIGIPELSETLIELASNYYWPLLEEIRPKLGIYEGMVETGSDIANLIFTECGQKSGNPRDVIIHREVDEKLSKPLQILEYAGFMSKREASRALKSGGRGARYALNLCNILEQTSGTRLVKSLYDRWSDKSREEAIQFSKGSKLSDIPVPVTPPSGDLAIFTQGIGALSKSNAYPYGLSPQKIQLLKDAGYPTVGALVEASDADLDSIRGIGVATVSRIRNVLGQAIWM
;
A
#
# COMPACT_ATOMS: atom_id res chain seq x y z
N MET A 1 -0.85 1.98 12.54
CA MET A 1 -1.50 1.08 13.53
C MET A 1 -0.55 0.63 14.64
N ILE A 2 0.62 0.07 14.39
CA ILE A 2 1.58 -0.40 15.42
C ILE A 2 1.90 0.69 16.46
N SER A 3 2.24 1.91 16.03
CA SER A 3 2.53 3.01 16.96
C SER A 3 1.32 3.38 17.83
N ALA A 4 0.13 3.41 17.25
CA ALA A 4 -1.11 3.69 17.98
C ALA A 4 -1.43 2.59 19.00
N SER A 5 -1.24 1.30 18.64
CA SER A 5 -1.46 0.22 19.59
C SER A 5 -0.49 0.26 20.77
N ARG A 6 0.78 0.67 20.54
CA ARG A 6 1.77 0.86 21.62
C ARG A 6 1.45 2.01 22.56
N GLN A 7 0.84 3.08 22.05
CA GLN A 7 0.36 4.18 22.89
C GLN A 7 -0.83 3.78 23.79
N LEU A 8 -1.60 2.77 23.33
CA LEU A 8 -2.70 2.18 24.08
C LEU A 8 -2.23 0.91 24.83
N ASP A 9 -1.02 0.92 25.35
CA ASP A 9 -0.48 -0.21 26.11
C ASP A 9 -1.30 -0.40 27.40
N PRO A 10 -1.70 -1.66 27.72
CA PRO A 10 -2.38 -1.96 28.97
C PRO A 10 -1.62 -1.51 30.24
N ALA A 11 -0.27 -1.43 30.15
CA ALA A 11 0.57 -1.00 31.26
C ALA A 11 0.50 0.52 31.52
N THR A 12 -0.02 1.33 30.57
CA THR A 12 -0.14 2.78 30.72
C THR A 12 -1.39 3.10 31.56
N PRO A 13 -1.24 3.55 32.82
CA PRO A 13 -2.38 3.80 33.72
C PRO A 13 -3.36 4.83 33.18
N GLU A 14 -2.84 5.83 32.49
CA GLU A 14 -3.59 6.97 31.95
C GLU A 14 -4.39 6.63 30.69
N SER A 15 -4.11 5.53 30.03
CA SER A 15 -4.85 5.11 28.84
C SER A 15 -6.23 4.57 29.20
N SER A 16 -7.27 5.15 28.63
CA SER A 16 -8.67 4.66 28.77
C SER A 16 -8.98 3.46 27.89
N ALA A 17 -8.02 3.02 27.07
CA ALA A 17 -8.18 1.91 26.14
C ALA A 17 -6.94 1.02 26.08
N VAL A 18 -7.14 -0.21 25.60
CA VAL A 18 -6.08 -1.19 25.32
C VAL A 18 -6.07 -1.51 23.82
N GLY A 19 -4.95 -1.27 23.17
CA GLY A 19 -4.78 -1.50 21.74
C GLY A 19 -4.19 -2.86 21.44
N ILE A 20 -4.90 -3.71 20.70
CA ILE A 20 -4.44 -5.02 20.23
C ILE A 20 -4.16 -4.93 18.73
N TYR A 21 -2.90 -5.01 18.35
CA TYR A 21 -2.48 -4.99 16.95
C TYR A 21 -2.38 -6.39 16.37
N MET A 22 -2.87 -6.57 15.16
CA MET A 22 -2.70 -7.79 14.38
C MET A 22 -2.57 -7.46 12.89
N SER A 23 -1.64 -8.12 12.22
CA SER A 23 -1.56 -8.12 10.76
C SER A 23 -2.38 -9.28 10.21
N LEU A 24 -3.26 -8.98 9.26
CA LEU A 24 -4.04 -9.99 8.56
C LEU A 24 -3.30 -10.62 7.37
N ARG A 25 -1.99 -10.38 7.26
CA ARG A 25 -1.10 -11.07 6.29
C ARG A 25 -0.97 -12.55 6.63
N HIS A 26 -2.09 -13.24 6.64
CA HIS A 26 -2.16 -14.65 6.99
C HIS A 26 -2.70 -15.45 5.81
N ALA A 27 -1.83 -16.24 5.17
CA ALA A 27 -2.16 -16.95 3.95
C ALA A 27 -3.42 -17.85 4.06
N PRO A 28 -3.69 -18.56 5.18
CA PRO A 28 -4.93 -19.32 5.34
C PRO A 28 -6.21 -18.47 5.24
N LEU A 29 -6.19 -17.19 5.66
CA LEU A 29 -7.34 -16.30 5.48
C LEU A 29 -7.69 -16.07 4.01
N LEU A 30 -6.70 -16.08 3.12
CA LEU A 30 -6.91 -15.85 1.68
C LEU A 30 -7.58 -17.01 0.97
N LYS A 31 -7.40 -18.22 1.49
CA LYS A 31 -7.91 -19.46 0.91
C LYS A 31 -9.23 -19.91 1.55
N SER A 32 -9.69 -19.22 2.59
CA SER A 32 -10.88 -19.59 3.34
C SER A 32 -12.04 -18.63 3.07
N THR A 33 -13.24 -19.16 3.12
CA THR A 33 -14.51 -18.44 2.99
C THR A 33 -15.50 -18.94 4.05
N GLY A 34 -16.55 -18.16 4.32
CA GLY A 34 -17.63 -18.55 5.23
C GLY A 34 -17.15 -18.81 6.66
N GLU A 35 -17.66 -19.87 7.26
CA GLU A 35 -17.34 -20.24 8.64
C GLU A 35 -15.85 -20.52 8.87
N ALA A 36 -15.15 -21.09 7.87
CA ALA A 36 -13.71 -21.35 7.97
C ALA A 36 -12.91 -20.05 8.07
N TYR A 37 -13.26 -19.01 7.32
CA TYR A 37 -12.66 -17.69 7.41
C TYR A 37 -12.87 -17.10 8.82
N GLY A 38 -14.11 -17.10 9.31
CA GLY A 38 -14.46 -16.60 10.63
C GLY A 38 -13.66 -17.29 11.74
N ARG A 39 -13.55 -18.62 11.69
CA ARG A 39 -12.79 -19.42 12.66
C ARG A 39 -11.29 -19.08 12.64
N ILE A 40 -10.68 -18.93 11.46
CA ILE A 40 -9.27 -18.57 11.33
C ILE A 40 -9.02 -17.15 11.85
N LEU A 41 -9.89 -16.19 11.51
CA LEU A 41 -9.77 -14.82 11.99
C LEU A 41 -9.93 -14.76 13.53
N CYS A 42 -10.90 -15.44 14.09
CA CYS A 42 -11.09 -15.54 15.55
C CYS A 42 -9.86 -16.16 16.23
N THR A 43 -9.28 -17.23 15.66
CA THR A 43 -8.05 -17.83 16.17
C THR A 43 -6.88 -16.83 16.19
N LEU A 44 -6.73 -16.00 15.14
CA LEU A 44 -5.73 -14.94 15.10
C LEU A 44 -5.97 -13.88 16.18
N ILE A 45 -7.21 -13.46 16.38
CA ILE A 45 -7.59 -12.49 17.42
C ILE A 45 -7.21 -13.05 18.80
N ILE A 46 -7.62 -14.27 19.10
CA ILE A 46 -7.36 -14.94 20.37
C ILE A 46 -5.85 -15.03 20.64
N ARG A 47 -5.08 -15.49 19.64
CA ARG A 47 -3.62 -15.59 19.74
C ARG A 47 -2.98 -14.24 20.05
N ASN A 48 -3.31 -13.19 19.30
CA ASN A 48 -2.70 -11.87 19.49
C ASN A 48 -3.05 -11.26 20.85
N ILE A 49 -4.28 -11.50 21.35
CA ILE A 49 -4.68 -11.07 22.70
C ILE A 49 -3.88 -11.84 23.76
N LYS A 50 -3.76 -13.16 23.64
CA LYS A 50 -2.95 -13.99 24.56
C LYS A 50 -1.50 -13.51 24.59
N ASP A 51 -0.89 -13.28 23.43
CA ASP A 51 0.49 -12.82 23.32
C ASP A 51 0.70 -11.46 24.01
N GLN A 52 -0.27 -10.55 23.89
CA GLN A 52 -0.19 -9.23 24.51
C GLN A 52 -0.51 -9.22 26.01
N LEU A 53 -1.29 -10.18 26.49
CA LEU A 53 -1.66 -10.31 27.89
C LEU A 53 -0.83 -11.33 28.68
N LYS A 54 0.16 -11.98 28.05
CA LYS A 54 0.94 -13.10 28.63
C LYS A 54 1.60 -12.77 29.97
N ASP A 55 2.00 -11.52 30.19
CA ASP A 55 2.64 -11.07 31.42
C ASP A 55 1.63 -10.62 32.49
N ARG A 56 0.35 -10.87 32.26
CA ARG A 56 -0.75 -10.52 33.15
C ARG A 56 -1.48 -11.79 33.58
N ALA A 57 -1.92 -11.85 34.80
CA ALA A 57 -2.70 -12.98 35.33
C ALA A 57 -4.15 -13.01 34.74
N LEU A 58 -4.27 -12.78 33.43
CA LEU A 58 -5.53 -12.77 32.69
C LEU A 58 -5.56 -13.91 31.68
N THR A 59 -6.63 -14.70 31.71
CA THR A 59 -6.87 -15.76 30.73
C THR A 59 -7.86 -15.28 29.68
N PHE A 60 -7.52 -15.47 28.40
CA PHE A 60 -8.39 -15.20 27.27
C PHE A 60 -8.38 -16.40 26.33
N ASP A 61 -9.34 -17.31 26.47
CA ASP A 61 -9.37 -18.57 25.72
C ASP A 61 -10.81 -18.96 25.32
N PRO A 62 -11.53 -18.10 24.59
CA PRO A 62 -12.84 -18.46 24.06
C PRO A 62 -12.73 -19.45 22.90
N ASP A 63 -13.83 -20.13 22.59
CA ASP A 63 -13.94 -20.87 21.34
C ASP A 63 -13.72 -19.91 20.13
N PRO A 64 -13.09 -20.39 19.04
CA PRO A 64 -12.80 -19.55 17.87
C PRO A 64 -14.02 -19.30 16.99
N GLU A 65 -15.10 -18.84 17.60
CA GLU A 65 -16.36 -18.42 17.00
C GLU A 65 -16.64 -16.96 17.28
N VAL A 66 -17.20 -16.25 16.30
CA VAL A 66 -17.39 -14.80 16.36
C VAL A 66 -18.18 -14.38 17.61
N GLY A 67 -19.27 -15.10 17.93
CA GLY A 67 -20.08 -14.80 19.10
C GLY A 67 -19.35 -15.03 20.42
N ALA A 68 -18.58 -16.12 20.54
CA ALA A 68 -17.78 -16.43 21.72
C ALA A 68 -16.66 -15.40 21.93
N VAL A 69 -15.97 -15.00 20.85
CA VAL A 69 -14.93 -13.97 20.90
C VAL A 69 -15.52 -12.61 21.25
N GLN A 70 -16.66 -12.23 20.69
CA GLN A 70 -17.35 -10.97 21.03
C GLN A 70 -17.68 -10.89 22.52
N PHE A 71 -18.27 -11.95 23.07
CA PHE A 71 -18.60 -12.02 24.49
C PHE A 71 -17.35 -11.95 25.38
N ALA A 72 -16.31 -12.71 25.03
CA ALA A 72 -15.06 -12.72 25.77
C ALA A 72 -14.34 -11.37 25.75
N LEU A 73 -14.39 -10.64 24.62
CA LEU A 73 -13.86 -9.27 24.51
C LEU A 73 -14.60 -8.29 25.41
N ALA A 74 -15.92 -8.37 25.46
CA ALA A 74 -16.73 -7.54 26.34
C ALA A 74 -16.37 -7.78 27.82
N LYS A 75 -16.25 -9.06 28.23
CA LYS A 75 -15.82 -9.43 29.58
C LYS A 75 -14.40 -9.00 29.90
N LEU A 76 -13.47 -9.10 28.94
CA LEU A 76 -12.11 -8.62 29.10
C LEU A 76 -12.07 -7.11 29.30
N ALA A 77 -12.84 -6.34 28.51
CA ALA A 77 -12.96 -4.90 28.66
C ALA A 77 -13.48 -4.49 30.04
N GLU A 78 -14.49 -5.19 30.55
CA GLU A 78 -15.04 -5.01 31.90
C GLU A 78 -13.98 -5.30 32.97
N THR A 79 -13.28 -6.43 32.85
CA THR A 79 -12.22 -6.83 33.80
C THR A 79 -11.07 -5.82 33.84
N LEU A 80 -10.70 -5.26 32.71
CA LEU A 80 -9.65 -4.25 32.60
C LEU A 80 -10.13 -2.82 32.98
N GLY A 81 -11.43 -2.60 33.02
CA GLY A 81 -12.01 -1.25 33.15
C GLY A 81 -11.62 -0.32 31.98
N LYS A 82 -11.28 -0.88 30.82
CA LYS A 82 -10.76 -0.18 29.64
C LYS A 82 -11.42 -0.67 28.37
N ARG A 83 -11.59 0.23 27.41
CA ARG A 83 -12.06 -0.13 26.06
C ARG A 83 -11.00 -0.94 25.32
N ILE A 84 -11.40 -1.99 24.63
CA ILE A 84 -10.50 -2.75 23.73
C ILE A 84 -10.53 -2.11 22.34
N VAL A 85 -9.36 -1.88 21.75
CA VAL A 85 -9.22 -1.39 20.38
C VAL A 85 -8.47 -2.44 19.56
N LEU A 86 -9.17 -3.10 18.64
CA LEU A 86 -8.60 -4.07 17.72
C LEU A 86 -8.08 -3.33 16.47
N PHE A 87 -6.79 -3.44 16.19
CA PHE A 87 -6.16 -2.88 15.01
C PHE A 87 -5.88 -3.99 14.00
N PHE A 88 -6.70 -4.06 12.96
CA PHE A 88 -6.54 -4.98 11.84
C PHE A 88 -5.73 -4.33 10.73
N ASP A 89 -4.46 -4.65 10.63
CA ASP A 89 -3.59 -4.13 9.58
C ASP A 89 -3.63 -5.03 8.35
N ASP A 90 -3.53 -4.44 7.16
CA ASP A 90 -3.65 -5.14 5.88
C ASP A 90 -5.00 -5.88 5.72
N ALA A 91 -6.10 -5.28 6.17
CA ALA A 91 -7.41 -5.93 6.19
C ALA A 91 -8.02 -6.11 4.79
N ALA A 92 -7.70 -5.22 3.86
CA ALA A 92 -8.32 -5.25 2.54
C ALA A 92 -7.35 -4.90 1.42
N HIS A 93 -7.31 -5.73 0.41
CA HIS A 93 -6.54 -5.56 -0.81
C HIS A 93 -7.41 -5.62 -2.06
N LEU A 94 -7.00 -4.90 -3.10
CA LEU A 94 -7.60 -4.99 -4.42
C LEU A 94 -7.50 -6.44 -4.94
N GLY A 95 -8.57 -6.95 -5.54
CA GLY A 95 -8.60 -8.32 -6.09
C GLY A 95 -9.04 -9.43 -5.12
N ARG A 96 -9.40 -9.09 -3.86
CA ARG A 96 -9.79 -10.07 -2.83
C ARG A 96 -11.14 -9.76 -2.20
N GLU A 97 -12.09 -9.39 -3.02
CA GLU A 97 -13.37 -8.83 -2.57
C GLU A 97 -14.27 -9.86 -1.84
N ALA A 98 -14.17 -11.15 -2.16
CA ALA A 98 -14.99 -12.18 -1.51
C ALA A 98 -14.70 -12.30 0.01
N SER A 99 -13.42 -12.34 0.39
CA SER A 99 -13.03 -12.42 1.81
C SER A 99 -13.22 -11.10 2.55
N LEU A 100 -13.39 -9.98 1.84
CA LEU A 100 -13.65 -8.68 2.44
C LEU A 100 -15.06 -8.57 3.01
N GLU A 101 -16.05 -9.11 2.34
CA GLU A 101 -17.44 -9.10 2.82
C GLU A 101 -17.53 -9.81 4.17
N GLU A 102 -16.90 -10.97 4.29
CA GLU A 102 -16.85 -11.74 5.53
C GLU A 102 -16.06 -11.01 6.63
N PHE A 103 -14.95 -10.39 6.29
CA PHE A 103 -14.17 -9.60 7.24
C PHE A 103 -14.99 -8.45 7.82
N PHE A 104 -15.65 -7.66 6.97
CA PHE A 104 -16.41 -6.50 7.45
C PHE A 104 -17.67 -6.88 8.19
N ASP A 105 -18.29 -8.02 7.91
CA ASP A 105 -19.39 -8.56 8.71
C ASP A 105 -18.93 -8.91 10.13
N ILE A 106 -17.76 -9.55 10.27
CA ILE A 106 -17.14 -9.86 11.57
C ILE A 106 -16.69 -8.57 12.27
N TYR A 107 -16.06 -7.64 11.56
CA TYR A 107 -15.64 -6.33 12.05
C TYR A 107 -16.82 -5.58 12.70
N ARG A 108 -17.95 -5.54 12.01
CA ARG A 108 -19.18 -4.93 12.52
C ARG A 108 -19.70 -5.67 13.77
N THR A 109 -19.73 -6.99 13.73
CA THR A 109 -20.22 -7.83 14.84
C THR A 109 -19.37 -7.65 16.09
N LEU A 110 -18.04 -7.57 15.95
CA LEU A 110 -17.13 -7.36 17.08
C LEU A 110 -17.17 -5.94 17.65
N SER A 111 -17.58 -4.95 16.85
CA SER A 111 -17.65 -3.56 17.27
C SER A 111 -18.81 -3.34 18.26
N SER A 112 -18.54 -2.68 19.39
CA SER A 112 -19.49 -2.42 20.45
C SER A 112 -19.09 -1.20 21.28
N ASN A 113 -19.85 -0.89 22.33
CA ASN A 113 -19.50 0.18 23.26
C ASN A 113 -18.15 -0.06 23.98
N SER A 114 -17.80 -1.33 24.22
CA SER A 114 -16.55 -1.72 24.91
C SER A 114 -15.43 -2.14 23.95
N VAL A 115 -15.73 -2.40 22.68
CA VAL A 115 -14.79 -2.85 21.67
C VAL A 115 -14.84 -1.93 20.44
N SER A 116 -13.72 -1.38 20.03
CA SER A 116 -13.60 -0.57 18.81
C SER A 116 -12.70 -1.28 17.81
N CYS A 117 -13.19 -1.54 16.61
CA CYS A 117 -12.39 -2.09 15.54
C CYS A 117 -11.79 -0.98 14.65
N LYS A 118 -10.55 -1.14 14.21
CA LYS A 118 -9.85 -0.27 13.25
C LYS A 118 -9.23 -1.14 12.18
N ALA A 119 -9.51 -0.85 10.92
CA ALA A 119 -8.98 -1.62 9.79
C ALA A 119 -8.20 -0.71 8.84
N SER A 120 -7.00 -1.12 8.42
CA SER A 120 -6.33 -0.49 7.29
C SER A 120 -6.77 -1.17 6.00
N ILE A 121 -7.18 -0.34 5.05
CA ILE A 121 -7.62 -0.77 3.73
C ILE A 121 -6.81 -0.02 2.67
N TYR A 122 -6.57 -0.66 1.55
CA TYR A 122 -5.89 -0.03 0.41
C TYR A 122 -6.85 0.80 -0.44
N PRO A 123 -6.34 1.81 -1.18
CA PRO A 123 -7.14 2.54 -2.15
C PRO A 123 -7.85 1.61 -3.13
N GLY A 124 -9.04 1.97 -3.57
CA GLY A 124 -9.80 1.20 -4.55
C GLY A 124 -10.63 0.05 -4.00
N VAL A 125 -10.59 -0.21 -2.68
CA VAL A 125 -11.53 -1.12 -2.05
C VAL A 125 -12.87 -0.41 -1.89
N THR A 126 -13.89 -0.90 -2.61
CA THR A 126 -15.22 -0.28 -2.66
C THR A 126 -16.36 -1.24 -2.29
N ARG A 127 -16.05 -2.54 -2.13
CA ARG A 127 -17.02 -3.56 -1.73
C ARG A 127 -16.73 -4.05 -0.32
N PHE A 128 -17.64 -3.74 0.58
CA PHE A 128 -17.54 -4.07 2.01
C PHE A 128 -18.58 -5.12 2.43
N GLY A 129 -19.28 -5.73 1.47
CA GLY A 129 -20.39 -6.65 1.72
C GLY A 129 -21.76 -5.97 1.85
N ILE A 130 -22.78 -6.79 1.98
CA ILE A 130 -24.19 -6.32 2.00
C ILE A 130 -24.57 -5.73 3.37
N ARG A 131 -23.92 -6.20 4.45
CA ARG A 131 -24.29 -5.86 5.83
C ARG A 131 -23.50 -4.69 6.41
N PHE A 132 -22.38 -4.34 5.83
CA PHE A 132 -21.53 -3.25 6.31
C PHE A 132 -21.72 -2.01 5.44
N ASP A 133 -22.19 -0.93 6.05
CA ASP A 133 -22.28 0.39 5.42
C ASP A 133 -21.15 1.28 5.97
N VAL A 134 -20.20 1.61 5.11
CA VAL A 134 -19.02 2.39 5.49
C VAL A 134 -19.36 3.75 6.09
N TYR A 135 -20.47 4.36 5.68
CA TYR A 135 -20.89 5.68 6.17
C TYR A 135 -21.64 5.64 7.51
N ASN A 136 -22.29 4.51 7.80
CA ASN A 136 -23.04 4.33 9.05
C ASN A 136 -22.25 3.53 10.10
N ASP A 137 -21.47 2.53 9.66
CA ASP A 137 -20.82 1.58 10.57
C ASP A 137 -19.36 1.99 10.87
N ALA A 138 -18.78 2.95 10.14
CA ALA A 138 -17.39 3.38 10.35
C ALA A 138 -17.18 4.88 10.07
N THR A 139 -16.06 5.38 10.59
CA THR A 139 -15.49 6.67 10.18
C THR A 139 -14.26 6.38 9.32
N VAL A 140 -14.31 6.83 8.07
CA VAL A 140 -13.17 6.75 7.16
C VAL A 140 -12.16 7.82 7.53
N VAL A 141 -10.93 7.41 7.82
CA VAL A 141 -9.80 8.31 8.05
C VAL A 141 -8.83 8.13 6.90
N ASP A 142 -8.70 9.16 6.09
CA ASP A 142 -7.71 9.19 5.02
C ASP A 142 -6.32 9.44 5.63
N VAL A 143 -5.42 8.47 5.46
CA VAL A 143 -4.03 8.59 5.92
C VAL A 143 -3.10 9.11 4.82
N PHE A 144 -3.67 9.50 3.70
CA PHE A 144 -2.96 10.08 2.57
C PHE A 144 -2.30 11.41 2.96
N ARG A 145 -1.05 11.59 2.48
CA ARG A 145 -0.28 12.81 2.73
C ARG A 145 -0.35 13.72 1.50
N SER A 146 -1.31 14.65 1.53
CA SER A 146 -1.42 15.67 0.48
C SER A 146 -0.35 16.74 0.64
N GLU A 147 0.21 17.19 -0.47
CA GLU A 147 1.10 18.34 -0.55
C GLU A 147 0.44 19.66 -0.09
N GLU A 148 -0.87 19.66 0.08
CA GLU A 148 -1.64 20.80 0.57
C GLU A 148 -1.58 20.95 2.11
N LEU A 149 -1.22 19.87 2.81
CA LEU A 149 -1.11 19.88 4.25
C LEU A 149 0.03 20.80 4.70
N PRO A 150 -0.18 21.61 5.76
CA PRO A 150 0.83 22.56 6.23
C PRO A 150 2.14 21.90 6.67
N ASP A 151 2.07 20.69 7.25
CA ASP A 151 3.18 19.90 7.79
C ASP A 151 3.80 18.94 6.77
N PHE A 152 3.34 18.97 5.51
CA PHE A 152 3.79 18.04 4.47
C PHE A 152 5.31 18.00 4.34
N ALA A 153 5.95 19.16 4.15
CA ALA A 153 7.40 19.24 4.00
C ALA A 153 8.12 18.76 5.27
N ASP A 154 7.63 19.12 6.44
CA ASP A 154 8.25 18.78 7.73
C ASP A 154 8.24 17.28 7.97
N THR A 155 7.14 16.61 7.64
CA THR A 155 7.04 15.14 7.71
C THR A 155 8.16 14.46 6.91
N PHE A 156 8.42 14.89 5.67
CA PHE A 156 9.45 14.28 4.84
C PHE A 156 10.87 14.67 5.29
N VAL A 157 11.06 15.86 5.84
CA VAL A 157 12.32 16.25 6.50
C VAL A 157 12.59 15.37 7.71
N GLU A 158 11.60 15.09 8.55
CA GLU A 158 11.74 14.20 9.70
C GLU A 158 12.18 12.79 9.27
N VAL A 159 11.60 12.24 8.21
CA VAL A 159 12.00 10.94 7.65
C VAL A 159 13.45 10.98 7.15
N MET A 160 13.86 12.04 6.44
CA MET A 160 15.26 12.21 6.02
C MET A 160 16.20 12.26 7.23
N ASN A 161 15.84 12.99 8.28
CA ASN A 161 16.67 13.11 9.48
C ASN A 161 16.78 11.79 10.22
N ALA A 162 15.67 11.07 10.39
CA ALA A 162 15.63 9.82 11.13
C ALA A 162 16.37 8.67 10.43
N ARG A 163 16.21 8.55 9.10
CA ARG A 163 16.78 7.42 8.33
C ARG A 163 18.14 7.71 7.73
N TYR A 164 18.47 8.97 7.48
CA TYR A 164 19.67 9.39 6.74
C TYR A 164 20.40 10.54 7.44
N PRO A 165 20.75 10.43 8.73
CA PRO A 165 21.26 11.54 9.55
C PRO A 165 22.57 12.16 8.98
N ASN A 166 23.34 11.38 8.21
CA ASN A 166 24.63 11.81 7.66
C ASN A 166 24.57 12.17 6.16
N SER A 167 23.52 11.78 5.43
CA SER A 167 23.47 11.88 3.97
C SER A 167 22.86 13.18 3.46
N PHE A 168 21.98 13.81 4.24
CA PHE A 168 21.27 15.03 3.83
C PHE A 168 21.56 16.20 4.76
N LYS A 169 22.87 16.50 4.96
CA LYS A 169 23.30 17.73 5.67
C LYS A 169 23.18 18.94 4.73
N SER A 170 23.02 20.14 5.29
CA SER A 170 22.88 21.37 4.49
C SER A 170 24.04 21.58 3.51
N SER A 171 25.26 21.14 3.87
CA SER A 171 26.45 21.21 3.01
C SER A 171 26.38 20.31 1.78
N ASN A 172 25.44 19.35 1.76
CA ASN A 172 25.31 18.35 0.69
C ASN A 172 24.38 18.80 -0.44
N PHE A 173 23.78 19.98 -0.31
CA PHE A 173 22.92 20.54 -1.35
C PHE A 173 23.64 21.62 -2.14
N SER A 174 23.27 21.77 -3.40
CA SER A 174 23.73 22.91 -4.23
C SER A 174 23.18 24.22 -3.65
N SER A 175 23.79 25.34 -3.97
CA SER A 175 23.38 26.66 -3.44
C SER A 175 21.95 27.07 -3.80
N SER A 176 21.34 26.43 -4.80
CA SER A 176 19.98 26.68 -5.25
C SER A 176 18.91 25.79 -4.59
N LEU A 177 19.31 24.85 -3.74
CA LEU A 177 18.44 23.88 -3.08
C LEU A 177 18.75 23.79 -1.59
N ASP A 178 17.73 23.50 -0.81
CA ASP A 178 17.84 23.16 0.61
C ASP A 178 17.13 21.85 0.93
N LYS A 179 17.39 21.30 2.12
CA LYS A 179 16.81 20.03 2.57
C LYS A 179 15.29 20.04 2.52
N ARG A 180 14.66 21.14 2.99
CA ARG A 180 13.20 21.22 3.10
C ARG A 180 12.54 21.26 1.72
N SER A 181 13.09 22.05 0.79
CA SER A 181 12.59 22.12 -0.60
C SER A 181 12.74 20.80 -1.33
N VAL A 182 13.88 20.12 -1.16
CA VAL A 182 14.10 18.79 -1.77
C VAL A 182 13.18 17.72 -1.14
N ALA A 183 13.00 17.72 0.18
CA ALA A 183 12.09 16.79 0.86
C ALA A 183 10.65 16.98 0.38
N ALA A 184 10.19 18.23 0.31
CA ALA A 184 8.86 18.55 -0.19
C ALA A 184 8.67 18.14 -1.66
N PHE A 185 9.65 18.46 -2.50
CA PHE A 185 9.63 18.10 -3.93
C PHE A 185 9.57 16.58 -4.14
N LEU A 186 10.46 15.83 -3.49
CA LEU A 186 10.46 14.36 -3.59
C LEU A 186 9.18 13.75 -3.02
N GLY A 187 8.70 14.25 -1.87
CA GLY A 187 7.42 13.81 -1.31
C GLY A 187 6.26 14.00 -2.27
N GLN A 188 6.21 15.16 -2.94
CA GLN A 188 5.21 15.46 -3.96
C GLN A 188 5.40 14.59 -5.21
N ALA A 189 6.65 14.42 -5.67
CA ALA A 189 6.96 13.62 -6.86
C ALA A 189 6.45 12.18 -6.77
N VAL A 190 6.40 11.65 -5.55
CA VAL A 190 5.90 10.29 -5.26
C VAL A 190 4.49 10.29 -4.63
N LEU A 191 3.72 11.36 -4.79
CA LEU A 191 2.34 11.48 -4.32
C LEU A 191 2.17 11.27 -2.79
N GLY A 192 3.16 11.65 -1.99
CA GLY A 192 3.12 11.45 -0.55
C GLY A 192 3.36 10.01 -0.08
N ASN A 193 3.68 9.08 -0.99
CA ASN A 193 3.95 7.68 -0.68
C ASN A 193 5.29 7.53 0.05
N MET A 194 5.24 7.14 1.32
CA MET A 194 6.42 7.03 2.19
C MET A 194 7.43 5.99 1.70
N ARG A 195 6.99 4.88 1.12
CA ARG A 195 7.87 3.84 0.58
C ARG A 195 8.63 4.37 -0.62
N SER A 196 7.93 4.95 -1.58
CA SER A 196 8.53 5.54 -2.77
C SER A 196 9.49 6.69 -2.42
N PHE A 197 9.15 7.49 -1.39
CA PHE A 197 10.04 8.53 -0.88
C PHE A 197 11.35 7.95 -0.31
N VAL A 198 11.28 6.85 0.44
CA VAL A 198 12.48 6.16 0.93
C VAL A 198 13.31 5.61 -0.22
N PHE A 199 12.70 5.08 -1.27
CA PHE A 199 13.44 4.67 -2.48
C PHE A 199 14.10 5.85 -3.18
N ALA A 200 13.43 6.99 -3.29
CA ALA A 200 14.03 8.22 -3.84
C ALA A 200 15.25 8.66 -3.01
N CYS A 201 15.16 8.65 -1.69
CA CYS A 201 16.27 8.97 -0.81
C CYS A 201 17.43 7.97 -0.95
N ASN A 202 17.16 6.68 -1.08
CA ASN A 202 18.18 5.66 -1.31
C ASN A 202 18.89 5.88 -2.66
N ALA A 203 18.16 6.15 -3.72
CA ALA A 203 18.72 6.42 -5.04
C ALA A 203 19.62 7.67 -5.01
N LEU A 204 19.16 8.77 -4.39
CA LEU A 204 19.99 9.96 -4.18
C LEU A 204 21.25 9.68 -3.35
N GLN A 205 21.14 8.88 -2.30
CA GLN A 205 22.29 8.52 -1.47
C GLN A 205 23.32 7.69 -2.24
N SER A 206 22.86 6.71 -3.00
CA SER A 206 23.73 5.80 -3.77
C SER A 206 24.53 6.53 -4.86
N ARG A 207 23.95 7.56 -5.48
CA ARG A 207 24.60 8.39 -6.52
C ARG A 207 25.68 9.29 -5.98
N ARG A 208 25.63 9.63 -4.70
CA ARG A 208 26.63 10.46 -4.04
C ARG A 208 27.91 9.69 -3.72
N GLY A 209 28.60 9.13 -4.71
CA GLY A 209 29.86 8.38 -4.54
C GLY A 209 31.04 9.11 -3.88
N GLY A 210 30.77 10.11 -3.04
CA GLY A 210 31.74 10.74 -2.16
C GLY A 210 31.67 12.26 -2.03
N ASN A 211 31.50 13.07 -3.08
CA ASN A 211 31.68 14.54 -2.99
C ASN A 211 30.67 15.38 -3.78
N GLU A 212 29.77 14.81 -4.52
CA GLU A 212 28.85 15.59 -5.36
C GLU A 212 27.69 16.15 -4.53
N LYS A 213 27.34 17.41 -4.78
CA LYS A 213 26.21 18.08 -4.16
C LYS A 213 24.92 17.67 -4.84
N ILE A 214 23.85 17.50 -4.06
CA ILE A 214 22.50 17.28 -4.60
C ILE A 214 22.03 18.55 -5.28
N GLY A 215 21.85 18.48 -6.59
CA GLY A 215 21.30 19.52 -7.45
C GLY A 215 20.13 19.04 -8.27
N ILE A 216 19.70 19.83 -9.23
CA ILE A 216 18.62 19.47 -10.16
C ILE A 216 18.97 18.24 -11.02
N PRO A 217 20.22 18.05 -11.50
CA PRO A 217 20.59 16.85 -12.23
C PRO A 217 20.39 15.57 -11.43
N GLU A 218 20.84 15.52 -10.16
CA GLU A 218 20.71 14.35 -9.30
C GLU A 218 19.23 14.04 -8.99
N LEU A 219 18.39 15.08 -8.81
CA LEU A 219 16.94 14.90 -8.69
C LEU A 219 16.35 14.34 -9.99
N SER A 220 16.76 14.86 -11.14
CA SER A 220 16.30 14.38 -12.44
C SER A 220 16.56 12.90 -12.64
N GLU A 221 17.79 12.47 -12.43
CA GLU A 221 18.19 11.08 -12.57
C GLU A 221 17.48 10.17 -11.56
N THR A 222 17.26 10.67 -10.32
CA THR A 222 16.51 9.95 -9.31
C THR A 222 15.06 9.68 -9.73
N LEU A 223 14.36 10.69 -10.27
CA LEU A 223 12.99 10.52 -10.74
C LEU A 223 12.92 9.52 -11.90
N ILE A 224 13.83 9.60 -12.87
CA ILE A 224 13.88 8.66 -13.99
C ILE A 224 14.20 7.24 -13.52
N GLU A 225 15.12 7.09 -12.57
CA GLU A 225 15.42 5.78 -11.97
C GLU A 225 14.19 5.18 -11.29
N LEU A 226 13.41 5.99 -10.57
CA LEU A 226 12.17 5.51 -9.95
C LEU A 226 11.13 5.09 -10.99
N ALA A 227 10.97 5.86 -12.09
CA ALA A 227 10.06 5.47 -13.15
C ALA A 227 10.44 4.10 -13.72
N SER A 228 11.69 3.94 -14.15
CA SER A 228 12.16 2.76 -14.88
C SER A 228 12.37 1.53 -14.00
N ASN A 229 12.87 1.70 -12.76
CA ASN A 229 13.31 0.59 -11.91
C ASN A 229 12.36 0.29 -10.73
N TYR A 230 11.34 1.13 -10.52
CA TYR A 230 10.38 0.92 -9.44
C TYR A 230 8.94 0.91 -9.93
N TYR A 231 8.43 1.99 -10.55
CA TYR A 231 7.01 2.08 -10.86
C TYR A 231 6.56 1.09 -11.94
N TRP A 232 7.20 1.09 -13.11
CA TRP A 232 6.82 0.14 -14.18
C TRP A 232 7.01 -1.32 -13.75
N PRO A 233 8.15 -1.74 -13.15
CA PRO A 233 8.29 -3.09 -12.63
C PRO A 233 7.27 -3.44 -11.55
N LEU A 234 6.91 -2.51 -10.66
CA LEU A 234 5.91 -2.74 -9.63
C LEU A 234 4.54 -3.07 -10.22
N LEU A 235 4.13 -2.39 -11.30
CA LEU A 235 2.87 -2.66 -11.98
C LEU A 235 2.78 -4.10 -12.49
N GLU A 236 3.88 -4.63 -13.02
CA GLU A 236 3.97 -6.04 -13.43
C GLU A 236 4.05 -7.00 -12.23
N GLU A 237 4.76 -6.64 -11.16
CA GLU A 237 4.85 -7.47 -9.94
C GLU A 237 3.51 -7.65 -9.22
N ILE A 238 2.61 -6.67 -9.30
CA ILE A 238 1.29 -6.80 -8.69
C ILE A 238 0.32 -7.64 -9.51
N ARG A 239 0.56 -7.83 -10.82
CA ARG A 239 -0.30 -8.58 -11.75
C ARG A 239 -0.80 -9.90 -11.17
N PRO A 240 0.07 -10.85 -10.72
CA PRO A 240 -0.37 -12.15 -10.23
C PRO A 240 -1.08 -12.11 -8.88
N LYS A 241 -1.15 -10.94 -8.25
CA LYS A 241 -1.77 -10.71 -6.94
C LYS A 241 -3.18 -10.13 -7.05
N LEU A 242 -3.60 -9.74 -8.24
CA LEU A 242 -4.87 -9.06 -8.50
C LEU A 242 -6.05 -10.01 -8.75
N GLY A 243 -5.82 -11.33 -8.70
CA GLY A 243 -6.88 -12.32 -8.88
C GLY A 243 -7.65 -12.11 -10.18
N ILE A 244 -8.97 -11.93 -10.08
CA ILE A 244 -9.84 -11.72 -11.25
C ILE A 244 -9.51 -10.46 -12.05
N TYR A 245 -8.74 -9.53 -11.51
CA TYR A 245 -8.34 -8.27 -12.18
C TYR A 245 -6.95 -8.32 -12.81
N GLU A 246 -6.30 -9.49 -12.85
CA GLU A 246 -4.97 -9.67 -13.45
C GLU A 246 -4.89 -9.10 -14.88
N GLY A 247 -5.90 -9.39 -15.72
CA GLY A 247 -5.96 -8.91 -17.10
C GLY A 247 -6.09 -7.38 -17.23
N MET A 248 -6.45 -6.66 -16.17
CA MET A 248 -6.60 -5.21 -16.20
C MET A 248 -5.28 -4.45 -16.04
N VAL A 249 -4.17 -5.13 -15.75
CA VAL A 249 -2.85 -4.49 -15.63
C VAL A 249 -2.40 -3.92 -16.97
N GLU A 250 -2.62 -4.64 -18.07
CA GLU A 250 -2.31 -4.16 -19.42
C GLU A 250 -3.13 -2.91 -19.75
N THR A 251 -4.44 -2.96 -19.50
CA THR A 251 -5.32 -1.78 -19.64
C THR A 251 -4.82 -0.61 -18.76
N GLY A 252 -4.38 -0.89 -17.54
CA GLY A 252 -3.75 0.12 -16.66
C GLY A 252 -2.49 0.71 -17.28
N SER A 253 -1.64 -0.11 -17.87
CA SER A 253 -0.43 0.34 -18.59
C SER A 253 -0.77 1.25 -19.76
N ASP A 254 -1.78 0.90 -20.56
CA ASP A 254 -2.23 1.73 -21.69
C ASP A 254 -2.78 3.09 -21.23
N ILE A 255 -3.59 3.08 -20.16
CA ILE A 255 -4.08 4.30 -19.52
C ILE A 255 -2.93 5.17 -19.02
N ALA A 256 -1.98 4.58 -18.31
CA ALA A 256 -0.82 5.29 -17.79
C ALA A 256 0.00 5.91 -18.93
N ASN A 257 0.36 5.12 -19.94
CA ASN A 257 1.10 5.60 -21.09
C ASN A 257 0.40 6.77 -21.77
N LEU A 258 -0.91 6.68 -22.00
CA LEU A 258 -1.67 7.77 -22.63
C LEU A 258 -1.65 9.04 -21.76
N ILE A 259 -1.99 8.92 -20.48
CA ILE A 259 -2.06 10.06 -19.57
C ILE A 259 -0.70 10.73 -19.39
N PHE A 260 0.36 9.95 -19.12
CA PHE A 260 1.68 10.51 -18.89
C PHE A 260 2.28 11.11 -20.16
N THR A 261 2.04 10.53 -21.34
CA THR A 261 2.45 11.10 -22.63
C THR A 261 1.76 12.44 -22.88
N GLU A 262 0.46 12.53 -22.69
CA GLU A 262 -0.29 13.78 -22.85
C GLU A 262 0.23 14.87 -21.88
N CYS A 263 0.52 14.53 -20.63
CA CYS A 263 1.06 15.44 -19.63
C CYS A 263 2.53 15.83 -19.94
N GLY A 264 3.35 14.87 -20.31
CA GLY A 264 4.77 15.10 -20.63
C GLY A 264 4.98 15.95 -21.87
N GLN A 265 4.10 15.87 -22.86
CA GLN A 265 4.17 16.63 -24.12
C GLN A 265 3.44 17.98 -24.04
N LYS A 266 2.52 18.16 -23.10
CA LYS A 266 1.80 19.42 -22.93
C LYS A 266 2.72 20.51 -22.41
N SER A 267 2.60 21.71 -22.98
CA SER A 267 3.32 22.89 -22.44
C SER A 267 3.00 23.06 -20.96
N GLY A 268 4.03 23.22 -20.14
CA GLY A 268 3.90 23.32 -18.68
C GLY A 268 3.96 22.00 -17.94
N ASN A 269 3.89 20.86 -18.61
CA ASN A 269 3.92 19.51 -18.02
C ASN A 269 2.98 19.39 -16.80
N PRO A 270 1.66 19.56 -17.00
CA PRO A 270 0.69 19.55 -15.91
C PRO A 270 0.74 18.23 -15.15
N ARG A 271 0.63 18.33 -13.85
CA ARG A 271 0.72 17.19 -12.92
C ARG A 271 -0.65 16.66 -12.47
N ASP A 272 -1.72 17.29 -12.93
CA ASP A 272 -3.08 16.91 -12.59
C ASP A 272 -3.89 16.62 -13.85
N VAL A 273 -4.80 15.66 -13.73
CA VAL A 273 -5.76 15.35 -14.78
C VAL A 273 -7.19 15.31 -14.20
N ILE A 274 -8.19 15.63 -15.02
CA ILE A 274 -9.59 15.43 -14.69
C ILE A 274 -10.17 14.46 -15.70
N ILE A 275 -10.70 13.34 -15.22
CA ILE A 275 -11.29 12.30 -16.06
C ILE A 275 -12.82 12.41 -15.93
N HIS A 276 -13.50 12.54 -17.05
CA HIS A 276 -14.98 12.64 -17.09
C HIS A 276 -15.61 11.43 -16.38
N ARG A 277 -16.69 11.66 -15.64
CA ARG A 277 -17.33 10.66 -14.77
C ARG A 277 -17.60 9.33 -15.48
N GLU A 278 -18.18 9.34 -16.68
CA GLU A 278 -18.50 8.11 -17.42
C GLU A 278 -17.22 7.32 -17.81
N VAL A 279 -16.12 8.03 -18.09
CA VAL A 279 -14.81 7.42 -18.40
C VAL A 279 -14.18 6.89 -17.11
N ASP A 280 -14.23 7.65 -16.01
CA ASP A 280 -13.76 7.23 -14.68
C ASP A 280 -14.51 5.97 -14.21
N GLU A 281 -15.82 5.91 -14.37
CA GLU A 281 -16.65 4.75 -14.03
C GLU A 281 -16.31 3.53 -14.89
N LYS A 282 -16.17 3.72 -16.23
CA LYS A 282 -15.75 2.64 -17.16
C LYS A 282 -14.39 2.07 -16.81
N LEU A 283 -13.42 2.93 -16.50
CA LEU A 283 -12.02 2.57 -16.25
C LEU A 283 -11.72 2.40 -14.75
N SER A 284 -12.74 2.32 -13.90
CA SER A 284 -12.57 2.40 -12.44
C SER A 284 -11.56 1.40 -11.87
N LYS A 285 -11.60 0.13 -12.29
CA LYS A 285 -10.66 -0.89 -11.79
C LYS A 285 -9.22 -0.69 -12.29
N PRO A 286 -8.94 -0.48 -13.58
CA PRO A 286 -7.60 -0.11 -14.03
C PRO A 286 -7.05 1.16 -13.34
N LEU A 287 -7.87 2.21 -13.14
CA LEU A 287 -7.46 3.41 -12.41
C LEU A 287 -7.13 3.12 -10.95
N GLN A 288 -7.91 2.27 -10.27
CA GLN A 288 -7.62 1.82 -8.91
C GLN A 288 -6.31 1.02 -8.82
N ILE A 289 -5.99 0.22 -9.85
CA ILE A 289 -4.70 -0.49 -9.94
C ILE A 289 -3.56 0.52 -10.05
N LEU A 290 -3.69 1.54 -10.89
CA LEU A 290 -2.69 2.61 -11.03
C LEU A 290 -2.54 3.42 -9.74
N GLU A 291 -3.63 3.68 -9.04
CA GLU A 291 -3.60 4.35 -7.73
C GLU A 291 -2.91 3.50 -6.68
N TYR A 292 -3.21 2.20 -6.62
CA TYR A 292 -2.54 1.25 -5.74
C TYR A 292 -1.03 1.15 -6.01
N ALA A 293 -0.63 1.15 -7.29
CA ALA A 293 0.77 1.12 -7.70
C ALA A 293 1.50 2.48 -7.55
N GLY A 294 0.77 3.56 -7.22
CA GLY A 294 1.35 4.88 -6.98
C GLY A 294 1.63 5.70 -8.24
N PHE A 295 1.03 5.36 -9.37
CA PHE A 295 1.11 6.17 -10.59
C PHE A 295 0.29 7.46 -10.49
N MET A 296 -0.83 7.39 -9.81
CA MET A 296 -1.75 8.51 -9.64
C MET A 296 -2.43 8.43 -8.27
N SER A 297 -3.09 9.49 -7.88
CA SER A 297 -3.88 9.54 -6.65
C SER A 297 -5.10 10.42 -6.84
N LYS A 298 -6.27 9.88 -6.52
CA LYS A 298 -7.55 10.61 -6.59
C LYS A 298 -7.56 11.71 -5.54
N ARG A 299 -7.74 12.97 -5.97
CA ARG A 299 -7.76 14.17 -5.11
C ARG A 299 -9.18 14.67 -4.88
N GLU A 300 -10.00 14.64 -5.91
CA GLU A 300 -11.37 15.10 -5.84
C GLU A 300 -12.28 14.11 -6.58
N ALA A 301 -13.34 13.69 -5.93
CA ALA A 301 -14.30 12.75 -6.52
C ALA A 301 -15.15 13.39 -7.61
N SER A 302 -15.35 14.72 -7.56
CA SER A 302 -16.26 15.39 -8.51
C SER A 302 -15.88 16.85 -8.72
N ARG A 303 -15.31 17.17 -9.88
CA ARG A 303 -14.95 18.50 -10.33
C ARG A 303 -15.61 18.82 -11.67
N ALA A 304 -15.99 20.07 -11.91
CA ALA A 304 -16.55 20.50 -13.19
C ALA A 304 -15.48 20.50 -14.30
N LEU A 305 -15.84 20.03 -15.50
CA LEU A 305 -15.02 20.11 -16.70
C LEU A 305 -15.43 21.33 -17.55
N LYS A 306 -14.46 21.93 -18.25
CA LYS A 306 -14.73 23.01 -19.21
C LYS A 306 -15.60 22.56 -20.40
N SER A 307 -15.48 21.30 -20.79
CA SER A 307 -16.27 20.66 -21.85
C SER A 307 -17.70 20.35 -21.43
N GLY A 308 -18.07 20.66 -20.19
CA GLY A 308 -19.34 20.27 -19.56
C GLY A 308 -19.25 18.95 -18.82
N GLY A 309 -20.18 18.75 -17.87
CA GLY A 309 -20.20 17.59 -16.99
C GLY A 309 -19.24 17.71 -15.81
N ARG A 310 -19.03 16.59 -15.12
CA ARG A 310 -18.17 16.47 -13.95
C ARG A 310 -17.26 15.26 -14.09
N GLY A 311 -16.12 15.27 -13.39
CA GLY A 311 -15.16 14.18 -13.40
C GLY A 311 -14.32 14.13 -12.14
N ALA A 312 -13.62 13.03 -11.94
CA ALA A 312 -12.67 12.86 -10.88
C ALA A 312 -11.33 13.53 -11.23
N ARG A 313 -10.72 14.21 -10.25
CA ARG A 313 -9.38 14.78 -10.39
C ARG A 313 -8.35 13.85 -9.77
N TYR A 314 -7.28 13.64 -10.50
CA TYR A 314 -6.13 12.85 -10.09
C TYR A 314 -4.86 13.68 -10.16
N ALA A 315 -4.01 13.58 -9.13
CA ALA A 315 -2.62 13.98 -9.19
C ALA A 315 -1.78 12.82 -9.73
N LEU A 316 -0.75 13.12 -10.49
CA LEU A 316 0.14 12.15 -11.13
C LEU A 316 1.51 12.16 -10.48
N ASN A 317 2.20 11.02 -10.41
CA ASN A 317 3.57 11.02 -9.96
C ASN A 317 4.49 11.72 -10.99
N LEU A 318 5.45 12.48 -10.49
CA LEU A 318 6.31 13.28 -11.36
C LEU A 318 7.39 12.44 -12.04
N CYS A 319 7.67 11.23 -11.54
CA CYS A 319 8.66 10.31 -12.11
C CYS A 319 8.26 9.91 -13.54
N ASN A 320 7.02 9.43 -13.68
CA ASN A 320 6.51 8.99 -14.97
C ASN A 320 6.15 10.17 -15.91
N ILE A 321 5.77 11.34 -15.38
CA ILE A 321 5.65 12.54 -16.23
C ILE A 321 7.01 12.92 -16.81
N LEU A 322 8.07 12.96 -15.96
CA LEU A 322 9.41 13.35 -16.40
C LEU A 322 9.96 12.42 -17.48
N GLU A 323 9.70 11.11 -17.34
CA GLU A 323 10.10 10.11 -18.35
C GLU A 323 9.52 10.43 -19.73
N GLN A 324 8.34 11.05 -19.81
CA GLN A 324 7.65 11.40 -21.05
C GLN A 324 7.89 12.86 -21.50
N THR A 325 8.67 13.65 -20.75
CA THR A 325 9.01 15.01 -21.16
C THR A 325 10.05 15.03 -22.29
N SER A 326 10.02 16.07 -23.10
CA SER A 326 11.05 16.30 -24.12
C SER A 326 12.43 16.40 -23.46
N GLY A 327 13.38 15.57 -23.94
CA GLY A 327 14.73 15.47 -23.40
C GLY A 327 14.86 14.69 -22.09
N THR A 328 13.77 14.16 -21.54
CA THR A 328 13.74 13.28 -20.35
C THR A 328 14.60 13.85 -19.22
N ARG A 329 14.43 15.14 -18.91
CA ARG A 329 15.30 15.86 -17.98
C ARG A 329 14.54 16.91 -17.17
N LEU A 330 14.74 16.87 -15.84
CA LEU A 330 14.31 17.94 -14.96
C LEU A 330 15.22 19.17 -15.13
N VAL A 331 14.63 20.27 -15.58
CA VAL A 331 15.31 21.58 -15.64
C VAL A 331 14.82 22.48 -14.52
N LYS A 332 15.59 23.52 -14.16
CA LYS A 332 15.25 24.40 -13.02
C LYS A 332 13.84 25.00 -13.14
N SER A 333 13.46 25.45 -14.34
CA SER A 333 12.12 26.02 -14.57
C SER A 333 11.00 25.02 -14.36
N LEU A 334 11.21 23.74 -14.68
CA LEU A 334 10.25 22.68 -14.43
C LEU A 334 10.19 22.31 -12.95
N TYR A 335 11.36 22.23 -12.28
CA TYR A 335 11.43 22.04 -10.83
C TYR A 335 10.65 23.14 -10.08
N ASP A 336 10.89 24.41 -10.43
CA ASP A 336 10.22 25.54 -9.78
C ASP A 336 8.72 25.49 -10.01
N ARG A 337 8.28 25.18 -11.23
CA ARG A 337 6.87 25.03 -11.57
C ARG A 337 6.20 23.91 -10.79
N TRP A 338 6.83 22.75 -10.74
CA TRP A 338 6.26 21.62 -9.99
C TRP A 338 6.31 21.82 -8.48
N SER A 339 7.26 22.60 -7.98
CA SER A 339 7.33 22.98 -6.55
C SER A 339 6.33 24.06 -6.16
N ASP A 340 5.80 24.81 -7.14
CA ASP A 340 4.79 25.83 -6.89
C ASP A 340 3.46 25.18 -6.49
N LYS A 341 2.88 25.66 -5.41
CA LYS A 341 1.55 25.23 -4.93
C LYS A 341 0.40 25.87 -5.72
N SER A 342 0.68 26.94 -6.48
CA SER A 342 -0.31 27.52 -7.40
C SER A 342 -0.58 26.49 -8.49
N ARG A 343 -1.85 26.07 -8.56
CA ARG A 343 -2.24 24.95 -9.40
C ARG A 343 -2.33 25.37 -10.84
N GLU A 344 -1.56 24.68 -11.68
CA GLU A 344 -1.73 24.73 -13.12
C GLU A 344 -3.08 24.12 -13.54
N GLU A 345 -3.48 24.45 -14.74
CA GLU A 345 -4.69 23.90 -15.33
C GLU A 345 -4.50 22.40 -15.63
N ALA A 346 -5.33 21.56 -14.99
CA ALA A 346 -5.33 20.11 -15.20
C ALA A 346 -5.73 19.76 -16.65
N ILE A 347 -5.12 18.73 -17.24
CA ILE A 347 -5.59 18.15 -18.49
C ILE A 347 -6.93 17.52 -18.27
N GLN A 348 -7.87 17.74 -19.19
CA GLN A 348 -9.23 17.22 -19.09
C GLN A 348 -9.49 16.16 -20.16
N PHE A 349 -9.75 14.94 -19.68
CA PHE A 349 -10.19 13.83 -20.52
C PHE A 349 -11.71 13.81 -20.53
N SER A 350 -12.30 14.35 -21.61
CA SER A 350 -13.75 14.38 -21.82
C SER A 350 -14.29 13.00 -22.21
N LYS A 351 -15.62 12.87 -22.29
CA LYS A 351 -16.31 11.65 -22.71
C LYS A 351 -15.86 11.12 -24.09
N GLY A 352 -15.45 12.00 -25.01
CA GLY A 352 -14.95 11.64 -26.36
C GLY A 352 -13.42 11.64 -26.47
N SER A 353 -12.69 11.60 -25.36
CA SER A 353 -11.22 11.54 -25.38
C SER A 353 -10.73 10.13 -25.75
N LYS A 354 -9.47 10.01 -26.22
CA LYS A 354 -8.82 8.72 -26.50
C LYS A 354 -8.89 7.76 -25.31
N LEU A 355 -8.96 8.29 -24.09
CA LEU A 355 -9.08 7.49 -22.87
C LEU A 355 -10.39 6.69 -22.84
N SER A 356 -11.46 7.22 -23.42
CA SER A 356 -12.75 6.51 -23.54
C SER A 356 -12.73 5.32 -24.50
N ASP A 357 -11.76 5.28 -25.42
CA ASP A 357 -11.66 4.21 -26.41
C ASP A 357 -10.90 2.98 -25.88
N ILE A 358 -10.19 3.12 -24.75
CA ILE A 358 -9.44 2.01 -24.15
C ILE A 358 -10.41 0.88 -23.75
N PRO A 359 -10.20 -0.35 -24.23
CA PRO A 359 -11.03 -1.48 -23.88
C PRO A 359 -10.76 -1.93 -22.43
N VAL A 360 -11.82 -2.36 -21.75
CA VAL A 360 -11.71 -2.99 -20.42
C VAL A 360 -12.03 -4.46 -20.56
N PRO A 361 -11.14 -5.38 -20.18
CA PRO A 361 -11.39 -6.80 -20.27
C PRO A 361 -12.54 -7.22 -19.35
N VAL A 362 -13.28 -8.24 -19.77
CA VAL A 362 -14.33 -8.84 -18.95
C VAL A 362 -13.69 -9.58 -17.78
N THR A 363 -14.16 -9.30 -16.58
CA THR A 363 -13.69 -9.97 -15.37
C THR A 363 -14.26 -11.38 -15.31
N PRO A 364 -13.46 -12.43 -15.10
CA PRO A 364 -13.97 -13.78 -14.89
C PRO A 364 -14.80 -13.84 -13.58
N PRO A 365 -15.78 -14.75 -13.49
CA PRO A 365 -16.67 -14.82 -12.31
C PRO A 365 -15.96 -15.26 -11.02
N SER A 366 -14.86 -15.98 -11.13
CA SER A 366 -14.00 -16.40 -10.03
C SER A 366 -12.57 -16.59 -10.50
N GLY A 367 -11.58 -16.43 -9.64
CA GLY A 367 -10.19 -16.69 -9.93
C GLY A 367 -9.37 -16.79 -8.65
N ASP A 368 -8.59 -17.88 -8.55
CA ASP A 368 -7.54 -17.96 -7.54
C ASP A 368 -6.43 -16.95 -7.88
N LEU A 369 -5.70 -16.52 -6.85
CA LEU A 369 -4.56 -15.65 -7.07
C LEU A 369 -3.49 -16.39 -7.87
N ALA A 370 -3.16 -15.90 -9.05
CA ALA A 370 -2.14 -16.51 -9.92
C ALA A 370 -0.77 -16.63 -9.25
N ILE A 371 -0.50 -15.81 -8.22
CA ILE A 371 0.72 -15.91 -7.41
C ILE A 371 0.91 -17.31 -6.80
N PHE A 372 -0.16 -18.03 -6.45
CA PHE A 372 -0.04 -19.36 -5.85
C PHE A 372 0.46 -20.42 -6.83
N THR A 373 0.20 -20.26 -8.11
CA THR A 373 0.69 -21.15 -9.16
C THR A 373 2.08 -20.80 -9.65
N GLN A 374 2.57 -19.61 -9.31
CA GLN A 374 3.92 -19.18 -9.69
C GLN A 374 4.99 -20.01 -9.00
N GLY A 375 6.10 -20.20 -9.73
CA GLY A 375 7.30 -20.79 -9.15
C GLY A 375 7.84 -19.95 -7.99
N ILE A 376 8.42 -20.62 -6.99
CA ILE A 376 8.97 -19.97 -5.79
C ILE A 376 10.01 -18.88 -6.09
N GLY A 377 10.57 -18.86 -7.31
CA GLY A 377 11.45 -17.79 -7.79
C GLY A 377 10.80 -16.39 -7.76
N ALA A 378 9.45 -16.32 -7.81
CA ALA A 378 8.71 -15.07 -7.63
C ALA A 378 8.94 -14.41 -6.26
N LEU A 379 9.43 -15.16 -5.27
CA LEU A 379 9.78 -14.67 -3.95
C LEU A 379 11.22 -14.13 -3.87
N SER A 380 11.94 -14.06 -4.98
CA SER A 380 13.31 -13.57 -5.03
C SER A 380 13.38 -12.09 -4.69
N LYS A 381 14.50 -11.68 -4.12
CA LYS A 381 14.81 -10.27 -3.91
C LYS A 381 14.92 -9.56 -5.26
N SER A 382 14.16 -8.48 -5.45
CA SER A 382 14.20 -7.58 -6.60
C SER A 382 14.35 -6.13 -6.15
N ASN A 383 14.50 -5.19 -7.10
CA ASN A 383 14.55 -3.76 -6.78
C ASN A 383 13.20 -3.26 -6.23
N ALA A 384 12.10 -3.70 -6.81
CA ALA A 384 10.75 -3.39 -6.30
C ALA A 384 10.41 -4.19 -5.04
N TYR A 385 11.10 -5.35 -4.84
CA TYR A 385 10.89 -6.25 -3.72
C TYR A 385 12.22 -6.56 -2.96
N PRO A 386 12.76 -5.58 -2.22
CA PRO A 386 14.08 -5.69 -1.58
C PRO A 386 14.14 -6.70 -0.42
N TYR A 387 13.01 -7.16 0.07
CA TYR A 387 12.89 -8.08 1.21
C TYR A 387 12.78 -9.55 0.81
N GLY A 388 12.82 -9.89 -0.47
CA GLY A 388 12.70 -11.24 -1.00
C GLY A 388 13.75 -12.24 -0.47
N LEU A 389 13.56 -13.50 -0.82
CA LEU A 389 14.45 -14.59 -0.42
C LEU A 389 15.73 -14.58 -1.27
N SER A 390 16.85 -15.00 -0.67
CA SER A 390 18.08 -15.18 -1.42
C SER A 390 17.98 -16.39 -2.37
N PRO A 391 18.76 -16.42 -3.47
CA PRO A 391 18.78 -17.56 -4.40
C PRO A 391 19.05 -18.90 -3.73
N GLN A 392 19.94 -18.92 -2.73
CA GLN A 392 20.25 -20.11 -1.95
C GLN A 392 19.05 -20.66 -1.18
N LYS A 393 18.25 -19.76 -0.56
CA LYS A 393 17.06 -20.15 0.19
C LYS A 393 15.97 -20.68 -0.76
N ILE A 394 15.81 -20.05 -1.92
CA ILE A 394 14.90 -20.51 -2.97
C ILE A 394 15.28 -21.91 -3.44
N GLN A 395 16.58 -22.17 -3.65
CA GLN A 395 17.03 -23.51 -4.09
C GLN A 395 16.77 -24.56 -3.00
N LEU A 396 17.09 -24.27 -1.73
CA LEU A 396 16.81 -25.19 -0.61
C LEU A 396 15.33 -25.56 -0.51
N LEU A 397 14.43 -24.59 -0.71
CA LEU A 397 13.00 -24.84 -0.67
C LEU A 397 12.50 -25.66 -1.87
N LYS A 398 13.06 -25.42 -3.06
CA LYS A 398 12.77 -26.24 -4.26
C LYS A 398 13.21 -27.69 -4.05
N ASP A 399 14.42 -27.88 -3.55
CA ASP A 399 15.00 -29.21 -3.30
C ASP A 399 14.21 -29.98 -2.22
N ALA A 400 13.59 -29.25 -1.29
CA ALA A 400 12.71 -29.79 -0.26
C ALA A 400 11.27 -30.06 -0.72
N GLY A 401 10.96 -29.86 -2.02
CA GLY A 401 9.64 -30.19 -2.58
C GLY A 401 8.63 -29.04 -2.57
N TYR A 402 9.06 -27.79 -2.40
CA TYR A 402 8.20 -26.60 -2.47
C TYR A 402 8.50 -25.78 -3.74
N PRO A 403 8.09 -26.23 -4.94
CA PRO A 403 8.44 -25.56 -6.19
C PRO A 403 7.60 -24.30 -6.46
N THR A 404 6.44 -24.15 -5.84
CA THR A 404 5.50 -23.04 -6.05
C THR A 404 5.24 -22.27 -4.78
N VAL A 405 4.77 -21.01 -4.92
CA VAL A 405 4.35 -20.18 -3.80
C VAL A 405 3.19 -20.84 -3.02
N GLY A 406 2.24 -21.45 -3.74
CA GLY A 406 1.12 -22.17 -3.14
C GLY A 406 1.57 -23.36 -2.27
N ALA A 407 2.47 -24.19 -2.77
CA ALA A 407 3.03 -25.30 -2.00
C ALA A 407 3.73 -24.82 -0.70
N LEU A 408 4.46 -23.70 -0.80
CA LEU A 408 5.15 -23.12 0.36
C LEU A 408 4.17 -22.52 1.38
N VAL A 409 3.04 -22.00 0.92
CA VAL A 409 1.95 -21.49 1.79
C VAL A 409 1.33 -22.63 2.61
N GLU A 410 1.16 -23.81 1.99
CA GLU A 410 0.54 -24.99 2.63
C GLU A 410 1.49 -25.72 3.60
N ALA A 411 2.81 -25.54 3.46
CA ALA A 411 3.79 -26.13 4.36
C ALA A 411 3.57 -25.66 5.81
N SER A 412 3.68 -26.57 6.78
CA SER A 412 3.69 -26.18 8.19
C SER A 412 5.02 -25.55 8.59
N ASP A 413 5.05 -24.80 9.71
CA ASP A 413 6.30 -24.26 10.23
C ASP A 413 7.27 -25.36 10.67
N ALA A 414 6.73 -26.50 11.16
CA ALA A 414 7.52 -27.67 11.53
C ALA A 414 8.18 -28.33 10.30
N ASP A 415 7.43 -28.44 9.19
CA ASP A 415 8.00 -28.97 7.94
C ASP A 415 9.13 -28.10 7.43
N LEU A 416 8.94 -26.78 7.45
CA LEU A 416 9.96 -25.83 7.01
C LEU A 416 11.19 -25.84 7.92
N ASP A 417 11.01 -25.93 9.24
CA ASP A 417 12.11 -25.99 10.22
C ASP A 417 12.92 -27.30 10.11
N SER A 418 12.29 -28.38 9.62
CA SER A 418 12.94 -29.66 9.39
C SER A 418 13.94 -29.63 8.23
N ILE A 419 13.89 -28.64 7.35
CA ILE A 419 14.77 -28.52 6.18
C ILE A 419 16.17 -28.12 6.63
N ARG A 420 17.18 -28.91 6.27
CA ARG A 420 18.57 -28.62 6.61
C ARG A 420 18.99 -27.24 6.09
N GLY A 421 19.35 -26.34 7.00
CA GLY A 421 19.76 -24.96 6.68
C GLY A 421 18.62 -23.94 6.75
N ILE A 422 17.44 -24.37 7.18
CA ILE A 422 16.29 -23.50 7.53
C ILE A 422 16.01 -23.72 9.01
N GLY A 423 16.15 -22.71 9.83
CA GLY A 423 15.80 -22.72 11.25
C GLY A 423 14.70 -21.73 11.54
N VAL A 424 14.19 -21.68 12.78
CA VAL A 424 13.06 -20.87 13.23
C VAL A 424 13.09 -19.41 12.74
N ALA A 425 14.24 -18.74 12.82
CA ALA A 425 14.40 -17.37 12.32
C ALA A 425 14.21 -17.28 10.79
N THR A 426 14.63 -18.32 10.05
CA THR A 426 14.46 -18.40 8.60
C THR A 426 12.98 -18.70 8.24
N VAL A 427 12.33 -19.57 9.00
CA VAL A 427 10.89 -19.85 8.86
C VAL A 427 10.08 -18.56 9.03
N SER A 428 10.34 -17.81 10.10
CA SER A 428 9.72 -16.51 10.33
C SER A 428 9.94 -15.54 9.15
N ARG A 429 11.15 -15.50 8.60
CA ARG A 429 11.46 -14.70 7.42
C ARG A 429 10.71 -15.18 6.17
N ILE A 430 10.63 -16.50 5.94
CA ILE A 430 9.87 -17.07 4.82
C ILE A 430 8.40 -16.67 4.92
N ARG A 431 7.79 -16.77 6.10
CA ARG A 431 6.39 -16.35 6.33
C ARG A 431 6.18 -14.85 6.08
N ASN A 432 7.11 -14.01 6.53
CA ASN A 432 7.06 -12.59 6.24
C ASN A 432 7.16 -12.29 4.75
N VAL A 433 8.07 -12.97 4.03
CA VAL A 433 8.25 -12.81 2.58
C VAL A 433 7.02 -13.29 1.84
N LEU A 434 6.46 -14.45 2.21
CA LEU A 434 5.19 -14.95 1.66
C LEU A 434 4.05 -13.96 1.91
N GLY A 435 3.90 -13.48 3.15
CA GLY A 435 2.91 -12.47 3.47
C GLY A 435 3.07 -11.23 2.59
N GLN A 436 4.27 -10.72 2.43
CA GLN A 436 4.53 -9.57 1.56
C GLN A 436 4.26 -9.88 0.08
N ALA A 437 4.72 -11.02 -0.44
CA ALA A 437 4.51 -11.41 -1.83
C ALA A 437 3.04 -11.58 -2.19
N ILE A 438 2.23 -12.02 -1.25
CA ILE A 438 0.79 -12.23 -1.44
C ILE A 438 0.00 -10.93 -1.21
N TRP A 439 0.44 -10.07 -0.30
CA TRP A 439 -0.32 -8.92 0.19
C TRP A 439 0.18 -7.56 -0.30
N MET A 440 1.33 -7.51 -0.92
CA MET A 440 1.86 -6.27 -1.52
C MET A 440 1.67 -6.33 -3.06
#